data_84475c10357ab231a7d4525e3ef017ff
#
_entry.id   84475c10357ab231a7d4525e3ef017ff
#
_cell.length_a   1.000
_cell.length_b   1.000
_cell.length_c   1.000
_cell.angle_alpha   90.00
_cell.angle_beta   90.00
_cell.angle_gamma   90.00
#
_symmetry.space_group_name_H-M   'P 1'
#
loop_
_entity.id
_entity.type
_entity.pdbx_description
1 polymer ?
#
loop_
_entity_poly.entity_id
_entity_poly.type
_entity_poly.pdbx_seq_one_letter_code
_entity_poly.pdbx_strand_id
1 'polypeptide(L)'
;GTEFIPVLGPLGIGATVKVGGLLPHQDSLLMVTRDNGLFIYDGTVFKKYNTVAEDFCRKNRVFCAALQDSLLALGTIQGGVCLLNLKTNEMEIISAENGLQNKTVLSMLFDKTGNLWLGLDNGIDCIHLKARLASLYGGKPVIGSGYASCSYQGKYYFATNQGLYRSTLPGQLNQRNPIDFVPGTGGQMWSLHQYDDKLFCCSDNGIFIMDGDHMEHLNNPKG
;
A
#
# COMPACT_ATOMS: atom_id res chain seq x y z
N GLY A 1 2.08 -47.44 -8.90
CA GLY A 1 1.60 -46.37 -9.78
C GLY A 1 0.90 -45.28 -8.98
N THR A 2 1.10 -44.04 -9.30
CA THR A 2 0.43 -42.91 -8.65
C THR A 2 -0.96 -42.79 -9.27
N GLU A 3 -2.01 -43.01 -8.48
CA GLU A 3 -3.38 -42.85 -8.92
C GLU A 3 -3.85 -41.42 -8.64
N PHE A 4 -4.42 -40.76 -9.64
CA PHE A 4 -5.05 -39.44 -9.46
C PHE A 4 -6.53 -39.64 -9.12
N ILE A 5 -6.89 -39.26 -7.90
CA ILE A 5 -8.27 -39.31 -7.43
C ILE A 5 -8.87 -37.90 -7.56
N PRO A 6 -9.95 -37.71 -8.33
CA PRO A 6 -10.59 -36.40 -8.42
C PRO A 6 -11.24 -36.06 -7.08
N VAL A 7 -10.91 -34.87 -6.52
CA VAL A 7 -11.57 -34.36 -5.33
C VAL A 7 -12.83 -33.60 -5.77
N LEU A 8 -13.98 -34.25 -5.60
CA LEU A 8 -15.27 -33.63 -5.90
C LEU A 8 -15.70 -32.76 -4.72
N GLY A 9 -15.75 -31.45 -4.93
CA GLY A 9 -16.22 -30.53 -3.91
C GLY A 9 -17.75 -30.62 -3.71
N PRO A 10 -18.24 -30.55 -2.45
CA PRO A 10 -19.67 -30.65 -2.15
C PRO A 10 -20.49 -29.42 -2.51
N LEU A 11 -19.89 -28.40 -3.11
CA LEU A 11 -20.51 -27.11 -3.34
C LEU A 11 -21.07 -26.91 -4.77
N GLY A 12 -21.21 -27.98 -5.56
CA GLY A 12 -21.59 -27.78 -6.96
C GLY A 12 -20.63 -26.84 -7.71
N ILE A 13 -19.41 -26.72 -7.20
CA ILE A 13 -18.33 -26.00 -7.87
C ILE A 13 -18.00 -26.86 -9.07
N GLY A 14 -18.71 -26.61 -10.16
CA GLY A 14 -18.55 -27.36 -11.40
C GLY A 14 -17.13 -27.28 -11.92
N ALA A 15 -16.80 -28.10 -12.91
CA ALA A 15 -15.49 -28.23 -13.57
C ALA A 15 -14.87 -26.90 -14.11
N THR A 16 -15.48 -25.77 -13.84
CA THR A 16 -15.14 -24.44 -14.35
C THR A 16 -14.50 -23.51 -13.32
N VAL A 17 -14.31 -23.95 -12.05
CA VAL A 17 -13.67 -23.10 -11.04
C VAL A 17 -12.20 -22.94 -11.36
N LYS A 18 -11.78 -21.70 -11.56
CA LYS A 18 -10.36 -21.36 -11.74
C LYS A 18 -9.72 -21.16 -10.37
N VAL A 19 -8.71 -21.96 -10.07
CA VAL A 19 -7.95 -21.90 -8.82
C VAL A 19 -6.73 -20.99 -9.03
N GLY A 20 -6.61 -19.96 -8.21
CA GLY A 20 -5.47 -19.05 -8.18
C GLY A 20 -4.36 -19.51 -7.22
N GLY A 21 -4.67 -20.40 -6.27
CA GLY A 21 -3.70 -20.97 -5.35
C GLY A 21 -4.29 -22.06 -4.45
N LEU A 22 -3.43 -23.02 -4.09
CA LEU A 22 -3.65 -24.01 -3.04
C LEU A 22 -2.51 -23.86 -2.05
N LEU A 23 -2.82 -23.44 -0.83
CA LEU A 23 -1.84 -23.03 0.16
C LEU A 23 -2.00 -23.85 1.43
N PRO A 24 -0.92 -24.42 1.99
CA PRO A 24 -0.98 -25.03 3.32
C PRO A 24 -1.44 -24.01 4.36
N HIS A 25 -2.45 -24.35 5.16
CA HIS A 25 -2.95 -23.50 6.22
C HIS A 25 -3.34 -24.36 7.44
N GLN A 26 -2.51 -24.32 8.49
CA GLN A 26 -2.64 -25.22 9.63
C GLN A 26 -2.65 -26.70 9.16
N ASP A 27 -3.62 -27.50 9.60
CA ASP A 27 -3.81 -28.89 9.21
C ASP A 27 -4.70 -29.06 7.97
N SER A 28 -4.89 -28.01 7.19
CA SER A 28 -5.80 -27.94 6.04
C SER A 28 -5.17 -27.25 4.83
N LEU A 29 -5.88 -27.21 3.72
CA LEU A 29 -5.50 -26.43 2.54
C LEU A 29 -6.45 -25.26 2.34
N LEU A 30 -5.90 -24.08 2.20
CA LEU A 30 -6.62 -22.89 1.78
C LEU A 30 -6.64 -22.85 0.24
N MET A 31 -7.82 -22.98 -0.34
CA MET A 31 -8.02 -22.82 -1.79
C MET A 31 -8.50 -21.41 -2.09
N VAL A 32 -7.73 -20.73 -2.92
CA VAL A 32 -8.04 -19.41 -3.45
C VAL A 32 -8.60 -19.57 -4.85
N THR A 33 -9.80 -19.08 -5.07
CA THR A 33 -10.44 -19.15 -6.40
C THR A 33 -10.44 -17.77 -7.06
N ARG A 34 -10.53 -17.76 -8.38
CA ARG A 34 -10.53 -16.54 -9.17
C ARG A 34 -11.73 -15.62 -8.86
N ASP A 35 -12.92 -16.20 -8.84
CA ASP A 35 -14.17 -15.45 -8.83
C ASP A 35 -15.15 -15.89 -7.70
N ASN A 36 -14.85 -17.01 -7.01
CA ASN A 36 -15.74 -17.63 -6.04
C ASN A 36 -15.30 -17.44 -4.57
N GLY A 37 -14.21 -16.68 -4.35
CA GLY A 37 -13.65 -16.44 -3.02
C GLY A 37 -12.76 -17.56 -2.50
N LEU A 38 -12.69 -17.71 -1.18
CA LEU A 38 -11.79 -18.61 -0.49
C LEU A 38 -12.52 -19.83 0.08
N PHE A 39 -11.83 -20.97 0.13
CA PHE A 39 -12.35 -22.22 0.71
C PHE A 39 -11.27 -22.92 1.51
N ILE A 40 -11.65 -23.59 2.58
CA ILE A 40 -10.80 -24.50 3.35
C ILE A 40 -11.15 -25.94 2.99
N TYR A 41 -10.13 -26.74 2.71
CA TYR A 41 -10.23 -28.19 2.53
C TYR A 41 -9.60 -28.91 3.72
N ASP A 42 -10.41 -29.65 4.46
CA ASP A 42 -10.00 -30.37 5.68
C ASP A 42 -9.51 -31.81 5.43
N GLY A 43 -9.28 -32.17 4.18
CA GLY A 43 -8.95 -33.54 3.75
C GLY A 43 -10.16 -34.33 3.26
N THR A 44 -11.38 -33.86 3.50
CA THR A 44 -12.63 -34.53 3.11
C THR A 44 -13.55 -33.62 2.31
N VAL A 45 -13.79 -32.41 2.78
CA VAL A 45 -14.74 -31.46 2.17
C VAL A 45 -14.18 -30.06 2.05
N PHE A 46 -14.64 -29.31 1.05
CA PHE A 46 -14.42 -27.90 0.93
C PHE A 46 -15.50 -27.11 1.68
N LYS A 47 -15.09 -26.18 2.53
CA LYS A 47 -15.97 -25.24 3.25
C LYS A 47 -15.65 -23.83 2.83
N LYS A 48 -16.67 -23.01 2.58
CA LYS A 48 -16.50 -21.59 2.27
C LYS A 48 -15.79 -20.89 3.44
N TYR A 49 -14.78 -20.10 3.12
CA TYR A 49 -14.05 -19.28 4.07
C TYR A 49 -14.38 -17.80 3.81
N ASN A 50 -15.31 -17.26 4.59
CA ASN A 50 -15.82 -15.91 4.39
C ASN A 50 -14.82 -14.88 4.91
N THR A 51 -14.52 -13.87 4.10
CA THR A 51 -13.58 -12.80 4.43
C THR A 51 -14.06 -11.47 3.88
N VAL A 52 -13.51 -10.38 4.43
CA VAL A 52 -13.75 -9.01 3.92
C VAL A 52 -13.21 -8.80 2.51
N ALA A 53 -12.32 -9.67 2.04
CA ALA A 53 -11.72 -9.57 0.70
C ALA A 53 -12.60 -10.15 -0.44
N GLU A 54 -13.77 -10.72 -0.14
CA GLU A 54 -14.59 -11.44 -1.13
C GLU A 54 -15.01 -10.56 -2.30
N ASP A 55 -15.51 -9.36 -2.04
CA ASP A 55 -15.93 -8.42 -3.07
C ASP A 55 -14.76 -7.90 -3.92
N PHE A 56 -13.62 -7.67 -3.27
CA PHE A 56 -12.40 -7.28 -3.97
C PHE A 56 -11.94 -8.40 -4.92
N CYS A 57 -11.89 -9.64 -4.45
CA CYS A 57 -11.49 -10.80 -5.24
C CYS A 57 -12.39 -10.99 -6.48
N ARG A 58 -13.70 -10.91 -6.28
CA ARG A 58 -14.69 -11.07 -7.36
C ARG A 58 -14.55 -9.97 -8.42
N LYS A 59 -14.39 -8.71 -8.01
CA LYS A 59 -14.25 -7.57 -8.94
C LYS A 59 -12.95 -7.61 -9.73
N ASN A 60 -11.84 -8.01 -9.09
CA ASN A 60 -10.50 -7.84 -9.64
C ASN A 60 -9.88 -9.13 -10.18
N ARG A 61 -10.56 -10.27 -10.06
CA ARG A 61 -10.15 -11.58 -10.60
C ARG A 61 -8.80 -12.04 -10.07
N VAL A 62 -8.81 -12.78 -8.98
CA VAL A 62 -7.59 -13.34 -8.39
C VAL A 62 -6.89 -14.25 -9.38
N PHE A 63 -5.60 -14.07 -9.56
CA PHE A 63 -4.76 -14.85 -10.46
C PHE A 63 -3.74 -15.73 -9.69
N CYS A 64 -3.15 -15.20 -8.64
CA CYS A 64 -2.17 -15.91 -7.82
C CYS A 64 -2.35 -15.57 -6.34
N ALA A 65 -1.78 -16.40 -5.47
CA ALA A 65 -1.83 -16.19 -4.03
C ALA A 65 -0.56 -16.69 -3.37
N ALA A 66 -0.18 -16.06 -2.24
CA ALA A 66 0.89 -16.49 -1.38
C ALA A 66 0.47 -16.31 0.08
N LEU A 67 0.92 -17.20 0.95
CA LEU A 67 0.63 -17.19 2.38
C LEU A 67 1.92 -17.25 3.17
N GLN A 68 2.06 -16.35 4.14
CA GLN A 68 3.09 -16.40 5.17
C GLN A 68 2.45 -16.18 6.53
N ASP A 69 2.55 -17.15 7.41
CA ASP A 69 1.90 -17.16 8.73
C ASP A 69 0.38 -16.94 8.62
N SER A 70 -0.11 -15.77 9.01
CA SER A 70 -1.52 -15.38 8.89
C SER A 70 -1.77 -14.33 7.79
N LEU A 71 -0.75 -13.92 7.07
CA LEU A 71 -0.87 -12.90 6.02
C LEU A 71 -1.03 -13.59 4.67
N LEU A 72 -2.23 -13.50 4.10
CA LEU A 72 -2.57 -13.97 2.76
C LEU A 72 -2.46 -12.80 1.78
N ALA A 73 -1.60 -12.97 0.77
CA ALA A 73 -1.52 -12.05 -0.36
C ALA A 73 -2.32 -12.63 -1.53
N LEU A 74 -3.18 -11.81 -2.13
CA LEU A 74 -4.04 -12.14 -3.26
C LEU A 74 -3.71 -11.22 -4.43
N GLY A 75 -3.02 -11.75 -5.43
CA GLY A 75 -2.67 -11.03 -6.66
C GLY A 75 -3.77 -11.12 -7.69
N THR A 76 -4.10 -10.00 -8.31
CA THR A 76 -5.24 -9.87 -9.21
C THR A 76 -4.85 -9.37 -10.60
N ILE A 77 -5.75 -9.53 -11.55
CA ILE A 77 -5.56 -9.02 -12.93
C ILE A 77 -5.81 -7.51 -13.03
N GLN A 78 -6.67 -6.94 -12.17
CA GLN A 78 -7.15 -5.56 -12.37
C GLN A 78 -6.96 -4.63 -11.18
N GLY A 79 -6.71 -5.16 -9.97
CA GLY A 79 -6.73 -4.40 -8.73
C GLY A 79 -5.42 -4.41 -7.93
N GLY A 80 -4.32 -4.94 -8.49
CA GLY A 80 -3.07 -5.10 -7.75
C GLY A 80 -3.12 -6.26 -6.77
N VAL A 81 -2.66 -6.03 -5.54
CA VAL A 81 -2.56 -7.01 -4.46
C VAL A 81 -3.49 -6.63 -3.31
N CYS A 82 -4.24 -7.60 -2.80
CA CYS A 82 -4.89 -7.52 -1.51
C CYS A 82 -4.07 -8.31 -0.47
N LEU A 83 -3.68 -7.66 0.60
CA LEU A 83 -3.10 -8.27 1.78
C LEU A 83 -4.21 -8.49 2.80
N LEU A 84 -4.51 -9.73 3.13
CA LEU A 84 -5.55 -10.11 4.08
C LEU A 84 -4.93 -10.80 5.29
N ASN A 85 -5.15 -10.26 6.46
CA ASN A 85 -4.79 -10.93 7.70
C ASN A 85 -5.90 -11.93 8.08
N LEU A 86 -5.60 -13.23 8.01
CA LEU A 86 -6.57 -14.30 8.30
C LEU A 86 -7.00 -14.40 9.78
N LYS A 87 -6.24 -13.79 10.72
CA LYS A 87 -6.59 -13.76 12.15
C LYS A 87 -7.52 -12.60 12.50
N THR A 88 -7.23 -11.41 11.99
CA THR A 88 -8.00 -10.19 12.30
C THR A 88 -9.10 -9.92 11.28
N ASN A 89 -9.06 -10.59 10.13
CA ASN A 89 -9.91 -10.36 8.96
C ASN A 89 -9.84 -8.91 8.46
N GLU A 90 -8.70 -8.23 8.65
CA GLU A 90 -8.42 -6.91 8.09
C GLU A 90 -7.74 -7.06 6.76
N MET A 91 -8.04 -6.16 5.82
CA MET A 91 -7.41 -6.16 4.51
C MET A 91 -6.83 -4.82 4.12
N GLU A 92 -5.79 -4.90 3.32
CA GLU A 92 -5.10 -3.77 2.69
C GLU A 92 -4.98 -4.00 1.20
N ILE A 93 -5.17 -2.94 0.40
CA ILE A 93 -5.04 -3.00 -1.05
C ILE A 93 -3.84 -2.16 -1.50
N ILE A 94 -2.93 -2.80 -2.24
CA ILE A 94 -1.79 -2.15 -2.89
C ILE A 94 -2.00 -2.22 -4.39
N SER A 95 -2.13 -1.07 -5.02
CA SER A 95 -2.45 -0.93 -6.44
C SER A 95 -1.47 0.01 -7.15
N ALA A 96 -1.62 0.17 -8.45
CA ALA A 96 -0.83 1.15 -9.21
C ALA A 96 -1.03 2.60 -8.72
N GLU A 97 -2.14 2.86 -8.08
CA GLU A 97 -2.42 4.18 -7.52
C GLU A 97 -1.63 4.47 -6.23
N ASN A 98 -1.16 3.43 -5.52
CA ASN A 98 -0.43 3.57 -4.26
C ASN A 98 0.92 2.86 -4.23
N GLY A 99 1.53 2.63 -5.41
CA GLY A 99 2.94 2.29 -5.49
C GLY A 99 3.34 1.15 -6.40
N LEU A 100 2.41 0.30 -6.87
CA LEU A 100 2.76 -0.75 -7.83
C LEU A 100 3.02 -0.15 -9.23
N GLN A 101 4.01 -0.70 -9.92
CA GLN A 101 4.31 -0.34 -11.31
C GLN A 101 3.19 -0.77 -12.28
N ASN A 102 2.50 -1.88 -11.97
CA ASN A 102 1.42 -2.42 -12.78
C ASN A 102 0.31 -3.01 -11.90
N LYS A 103 -0.94 -2.89 -12.33
CA LYS A 103 -2.11 -3.42 -11.62
C LYS A 103 -2.30 -4.94 -11.77
N THR A 104 -1.64 -5.56 -12.77
CA THR A 104 -1.75 -6.98 -13.07
C THR A 104 -0.62 -7.74 -12.40
N VAL A 105 -0.97 -8.62 -11.47
CA VAL A 105 -0.03 -9.46 -10.72
C VAL A 105 -0.19 -10.90 -11.15
N LEU A 106 0.88 -11.47 -11.71
CA LEU A 106 0.88 -12.82 -12.30
C LEU A 106 1.51 -13.88 -11.39
N SER A 107 2.42 -13.47 -10.53
CA SER A 107 3.06 -14.36 -9.56
C SER A 107 3.46 -13.59 -8.31
N MET A 108 3.63 -14.31 -7.20
CA MET A 108 4.11 -13.71 -5.96
C MET A 108 4.73 -14.75 -5.04
N LEU A 109 5.64 -14.28 -4.19
CA LEU A 109 6.24 -15.08 -3.13
C LEU A 109 6.67 -14.18 -1.96
N PHE A 110 6.62 -14.71 -0.75
CA PHE A 110 7.28 -14.13 0.40
C PHE A 110 8.73 -14.62 0.48
N ASP A 111 9.67 -13.70 0.69
CA ASP A 111 11.05 -14.07 0.96
C ASP A 111 11.27 -14.41 2.46
N LYS A 112 12.48 -14.87 2.79
CA LYS A 112 12.84 -15.26 4.17
C LYS A 112 12.81 -14.09 5.16
N THR A 113 12.87 -12.86 4.69
CA THR A 113 12.83 -11.64 5.52
C THR A 113 11.41 -11.11 5.68
N GLY A 114 10.44 -11.70 4.97
CA GLY A 114 9.03 -11.35 5.00
C GLY A 114 8.65 -10.24 4.04
N ASN A 115 9.47 -9.96 3.02
CA ASN A 115 9.07 -9.10 1.92
C ASN A 115 8.23 -9.88 0.91
N LEU A 116 7.28 -9.22 0.28
CA LEU A 116 6.45 -9.81 -0.76
C LEU A 116 6.97 -9.37 -2.14
N TRP A 117 7.46 -10.34 -2.91
CA TRP A 117 7.89 -10.14 -4.28
C TRP A 117 6.75 -10.44 -5.24
N LEU A 118 6.60 -9.58 -6.25
CA LEU A 118 5.53 -9.62 -7.23
C LEU A 118 6.12 -9.68 -8.64
N GLY A 119 5.74 -10.70 -9.41
CA GLY A 119 5.92 -10.71 -10.85
C GLY A 119 4.67 -10.08 -11.49
N LEU A 120 4.86 -8.94 -12.14
CA LEU A 120 3.81 -8.20 -12.79
C LEU A 120 3.72 -8.54 -14.28
N ASP A 121 2.64 -8.14 -14.95
CA ASP A 121 2.55 -8.24 -16.41
C ASP A 121 3.68 -7.45 -17.10
N ASN A 122 4.13 -6.38 -16.45
CA ASN A 122 5.32 -5.63 -16.86
C ASN A 122 6.11 -5.20 -15.61
N GLY A 123 7.26 -5.85 -15.38
CA GLY A 123 8.17 -5.54 -14.28
C GLY A 123 8.06 -6.46 -13.06
N ILE A 124 8.84 -6.13 -12.06
CA ILE A 124 8.93 -6.83 -10.78
C ILE A 124 8.87 -5.78 -9.68
N ASP A 125 8.00 -5.97 -8.69
CA ASP A 125 7.93 -5.15 -7.49
C ASP A 125 8.31 -5.96 -6.24
N CYS A 126 8.84 -5.27 -5.24
CA CYS A 126 9.07 -5.81 -3.92
C CYS A 126 8.40 -4.93 -2.87
N ILE A 127 7.47 -5.51 -2.12
CA ILE A 127 6.78 -4.83 -1.02
C ILE A 127 7.48 -5.17 0.29
N HIS A 128 8.05 -4.16 0.92
CA HIS A 128 8.70 -4.29 2.23
C HIS A 128 7.68 -4.16 3.36
N LEU A 129 7.02 -5.25 3.74
CA LEU A 129 5.92 -5.26 4.72
C LEU A 129 6.33 -4.84 6.13
N LYS A 130 7.61 -4.96 6.47
CA LYS A 130 8.17 -4.54 7.77
C LYS A 130 8.90 -3.21 7.70
N ALA A 131 8.99 -2.59 6.53
CA ALA A 131 9.70 -1.33 6.38
C ALA A 131 8.89 -0.21 7.04
N ARG A 132 9.58 0.59 7.86
CA ARG A 132 9.04 1.84 8.41
C ARG A 132 9.03 2.98 7.38
N LEU A 133 9.27 2.67 6.12
CA LEU A 133 9.29 3.60 5.01
C LEU A 133 7.97 3.46 4.23
N ALA A 134 7.19 4.52 4.23
CA ALA A 134 6.03 4.65 3.36
C ALA A 134 6.38 5.61 2.23
N SER A 135 6.03 5.26 0.98
CA SER A 135 6.02 6.25 -0.09
C SER A 135 4.81 7.15 0.11
N LEU A 136 5.03 8.38 0.50
CA LEU A 136 3.98 9.40 0.60
C LEU A 136 3.52 9.87 -0.79
N TYR A 137 4.16 9.33 -1.84
CA TYR A 137 4.05 9.85 -3.19
C TYR A 137 3.79 8.76 -4.22
N GLY A 138 2.61 8.73 -4.73
CA GLY A 138 2.20 7.88 -5.85
C GLY A 138 0.96 8.48 -6.52
N GLY A 139 1.12 9.60 -7.21
CA GLY A 139 0.01 10.25 -7.89
C GLY A 139 0.13 11.77 -7.95
N LYS A 140 -0.77 12.42 -8.64
CA LYS A 140 -0.89 13.89 -8.65
C LYS A 140 -1.31 14.43 -7.27
N PRO A 141 -0.81 15.59 -6.81
CA PRO A 141 0.00 16.56 -7.54
C PRO A 141 1.49 16.28 -7.49
N VAL A 142 2.23 16.76 -8.51
CA VAL A 142 3.70 16.74 -8.54
C VAL A 142 4.18 17.77 -7.52
N ILE A 143 4.76 17.34 -6.39
CA ILE A 143 5.28 18.22 -5.35
C ILE A 143 6.72 18.69 -5.64
N GLY A 144 7.29 18.26 -6.75
CA GLY A 144 8.64 18.62 -7.16
C GLY A 144 9.75 17.88 -6.44
N SER A 145 10.96 18.44 -6.49
CA SER A 145 12.13 17.90 -5.79
C SER A 145 12.13 18.35 -4.34
N GLY A 146 12.21 17.41 -3.40
CA GLY A 146 12.30 17.69 -1.96
C GLY A 146 13.73 18.07 -1.57
N TYR A 147 13.89 19.14 -0.79
CA TYR A 147 15.17 19.62 -0.27
C TYR A 147 15.31 19.40 1.24
N ALA A 148 14.21 19.51 1.99
CA ALA A 148 14.20 19.30 3.42
C ALA A 148 12.84 18.78 3.89
N SER A 149 12.84 18.12 5.05
CA SER A 149 11.61 17.71 5.72
C SER A 149 11.78 17.80 7.24
N CYS A 150 10.70 18.06 7.94
CA CYS A 150 10.68 18.04 9.41
C CYS A 150 9.28 17.67 9.92
N SER A 151 9.20 17.28 11.20
CA SER A 151 7.94 17.19 11.92
C SER A 151 7.76 18.42 12.78
N TYR A 152 6.59 19.06 12.72
CA TYR A 152 6.28 20.24 13.52
C TYR A 152 4.80 20.19 13.91
N GLN A 153 4.52 20.30 15.20
CA GLN A 153 3.16 20.28 15.79
C GLN A 153 2.26 19.17 15.24
N GLY A 154 2.78 17.92 15.19
CA GLY A 154 2.02 16.75 14.75
C GLY A 154 1.75 16.65 13.24
N LYS A 155 2.37 17.51 12.46
CA LYS A 155 2.33 17.51 10.99
C LYS A 155 3.74 17.29 10.43
N TYR A 156 3.84 16.71 9.23
CA TYR A 156 5.07 16.68 8.44
C TYR A 156 5.07 17.82 7.44
N TYR A 157 6.21 18.48 7.31
CA TYR A 157 6.44 19.53 6.36
C TYR A 157 7.55 19.13 5.38
N PHE A 158 7.36 19.46 4.10
CA PHE A 158 8.27 19.14 3.01
C PHE A 158 8.57 20.41 2.23
N ALA A 159 9.84 20.82 2.27
CA ALA A 159 10.37 21.91 1.47
C ALA A 159 10.76 21.40 0.09
N THR A 160 10.23 22.03 -0.96
CA THR A 160 10.43 21.59 -2.33
C THR A 160 10.80 22.74 -3.25
N ASN A 161 11.16 22.42 -4.50
CA ASN A 161 11.37 23.44 -5.54
C ASN A 161 10.08 24.13 -6.01
N GLN A 162 8.92 23.73 -5.49
CA GLN A 162 7.62 24.32 -5.85
C GLN A 162 6.93 25.01 -4.66
N GLY A 163 7.50 24.90 -3.46
CA GLY A 163 6.98 25.48 -2.24
C GLY A 163 7.01 24.55 -1.05
N LEU A 164 6.29 24.94 -0.01
CA LEU A 164 6.11 24.17 1.21
C LEU A 164 4.83 23.33 1.11
N TYR A 165 4.96 22.04 1.45
CA TYR A 165 3.85 21.12 1.54
C TYR A 165 3.76 20.57 2.96
N ARG A 166 2.54 20.19 3.38
CA ARG A 166 2.31 19.58 4.68
C ARG A 166 1.41 18.35 4.57
N SER A 167 1.59 17.40 5.49
CA SER A 167 0.74 16.23 5.66
C SER A 167 0.61 15.88 7.12
N THR A 168 -0.53 15.36 7.55
CA THR A 168 -0.66 14.76 8.88
C THR A 168 -0.01 13.37 8.87
N LEU A 169 0.44 12.89 10.04
CA LEU A 169 0.90 11.51 10.19
C LEU A 169 -0.21 10.53 9.81
N PRO A 170 0.07 9.54 8.95
CA PRO A 170 -0.88 8.46 8.75
C PRO A 170 -1.07 7.72 10.08
N GLY A 171 -2.31 7.60 10.52
CA GLY A 171 -2.66 6.76 11.67
C GLY A 171 -2.42 5.27 11.38
N GLN A 172 -2.42 4.90 10.10
CA GLN A 172 -2.08 3.59 9.55
C GLN A 172 -1.26 3.78 8.27
N LEU A 173 -0.30 2.88 7.99
CA LEU A 173 0.61 2.91 6.85
C LEU A 173 -0.09 3.04 5.47
N ASN A 174 -1.39 2.79 5.40
CA ASN A 174 -2.19 2.70 4.19
C ASN A 174 -3.25 3.78 4.04
N GLN A 175 -3.34 4.70 4.99
CA GLN A 175 -4.17 5.89 4.78
C GLN A 175 -3.35 6.90 4.00
N ARG A 176 -3.78 7.21 2.77
CA ARG A 176 -3.32 8.37 2.02
C ARG A 176 -3.70 9.61 2.81
N ASN A 177 -2.77 10.13 3.55
CA ASN A 177 -2.94 11.48 4.05
C ASN A 177 -2.70 12.43 2.88
N PRO A 178 -3.63 13.33 2.63
CA PRO A 178 -3.41 14.34 1.61
C PRO A 178 -2.14 15.12 1.95
N ILE A 179 -1.33 15.36 0.92
CA ILE A 179 -0.24 16.31 1.00
C ILE A 179 -0.80 17.60 0.45
N ASP A 180 -0.92 18.58 1.32
CA ASP A 180 -1.48 19.89 0.99
C ASP A 180 -0.38 20.89 0.77
N PHE A 181 -0.52 21.70 -0.28
CA PHE A 181 0.31 22.88 -0.49
C PHE A 181 -0.01 23.92 0.58
N VAL A 182 1.03 24.53 1.16
CA VAL A 182 0.86 25.66 2.09
C VAL A 182 0.71 26.95 1.26
N PRO A 183 -0.46 27.58 1.25
CA PRO A 183 -0.69 28.76 0.42
C PRO A 183 0.29 29.89 0.71
N GLY A 184 0.72 30.59 -0.33
CA GLY A 184 1.65 31.72 -0.20
C GLY A 184 3.14 31.34 -0.20
N THR A 185 3.50 30.05 -0.18
CA THR A 185 4.89 29.58 -0.11
C THR A 185 5.46 29.15 -1.47
N GLY A 186 4.86 29.58 -2.59
CA GLY A 186 5.34 29.22 -3.94
C GLY A 186 6.77 29.68 -4.19
N GLY A 187 7.57 28.85 -4.86
CA GLY A 187 8.98 29.08 -5.15
C GLY A 187 9.88 28.01 -4.52
N GLN A 188 11.18 28.19 -4.61
CA GLN A 188 12.13 27.23 -4.06
C GLN A 188 12.25 27.38 -2.56
N MET A 189 11.93 26.30 -1.83
CA MET A 189 12.03 26.20 -0.39
C MET A 189 13.24 25.33 -0.04
N TRP A 190 14.29 25.90 0.52
CA TRP A 190 15.61 25.26 0.64
C TRP A 190 15.79 24.46 1.92
N SER A 191 15.32 24.99 3.07
CA SER A 191 15.55 24.39 4.36
C SER A 191 14.42 24.69 5.35
N LEU A 192 14.32 23.82 6.36
CA LEU A 192 13.34 23.91 7.45
C LEU A 192 14.11 23.81 8.78
N HIS A 193 13.86 24.76 9.67
CA HIS A 193 14.49 24.80 10.99
C HIS A 193 13.45 25.05 12.07
N GLN A 194 13.40 24.19 13.06
CA GLN A 194 12.56 24.41 14.23
C GLN A 194 13.36 25.10 15.33
N TYR A 195 12.85 26.21 15.80
CA TYR A 195 13.42 26.94 16.91
C TYR A 195 12.32 27.62 17.72
N ASP A 196 12.34 27.46 19.02
CA ASP A 196 11.48 28.12 20.00
C ASP A 196 9.99 28.01 19.66
N ASP A 197 9.53 26.77 19.45
CA ASP A 197 8.15 26.40 19.05
C ASP A 197 7.67 26.97 17.72
N LYS A 198 8.56 27.52 16.90
CA LYS A 198 8.29 28.00 15.55
C LYS A 198 9.04 27.22 14.49
N LEU A 199 8.46 27.17 13.29
CA LEU A 199 9.11 26.58 12.12
C LEU A 199 9.53 27.67 11.15
N PHE A 200 10.83 27.78 10.93
CA PHE A 200 11.46 28.69 9.97
C PHE A 200 11.67 27.95 8.65
N CYS A 201 11.07 28.48 7.58
CA CYS A 201 11.13 27.91 6.24
C CYS A 201 11.89 28.89 5.35
N CYS A 202 13.14 28.54 4.99
CA CYS A 202 14.00 29.41 4.19
C CYS A 202 13.75 29.16 2.70
N SER A 203 13.52 30.24 1.95
CA SER A 203 13.23 30.20 0.51
C SER A 203 14.07 31.22 -0.27
N ASP A 204 13.98 31.16 -1.60
CA ASP A 204 14.51 32.19 -2.50
C ASP A 204 13.82 33.57 -2.34
N ASN A 205 12.61 33.59 -1.81
CA ASN A 205 11.81 34.80 -1.59
C ASN A 205 11.93 35.37 -0.17
N GLY A 206 12.72 34.76 0.71
CA GLY A 206 12.85 35.15 2.11
C GLY A 206 12.58 34.01 3.09
N ILE A 207 12.18 34.35 4.29
CA ILE A 207 11.93 33.40 5.37
C ILE A 207 10.44 33.42 5.73
N PHE A 208 9.81 32.26 5.67
CA PHE A 208 8.47 32.09 6.24
C PHE A 208 8.62 31.54 7.68
N ILE A 209 7.91 32.16 8.61
CA ILE A 209 7.86 31.75 10.00
C ILE A 209 6.47 31.24 10.30
N MET A 210 6.36 29.97 10.68
CA MET A 210 5.11 29.38 11.09
C MET A 210 5.03 29.28 12.61
N ASP A 211 3.93 29.77 13.17
CA ASP A 211 3.55 29.65 14.57
C ASP A 211 2.15 29.03 14.62
N GLY A 212 2.09 27.72 14.81
CA GLY A 212 0.87 26.95 14.57
C GLY A 212 0.41 27.00 13.11
N ASP A 213 -0.81 27.42 12.90
CA ASP A 213 -1.38 27.64 11.54
C ASP A 213 -1.19 29.09 11.04
N HIS A 214 -0.62 29.96 11.87
CA HIS A 214 -0.29 31.33 11.47
C HIS A 214 1.07 31.35 10.74
N MET A 215 1.15 32.09 9.64
CA MET A 215 2.37 32.23 8.85
C MET A 215 2.70 33.70 8.63
N GLU A 216 3.92 34.08 8.97
CA GLU A 216 4.52 35.37 8.71
C GLU A 216 5.58 35.23 7.62
N HIS A 217 5.67 36.19 6.71
CA HIS A 217 6.68 36.21 5.64
C HIS A 217 7.62 37.40 5.82
N LEU A 218 8.88 37.10 6.10
CA LEU A 218 9.95 38.09 6.10
C LEU A 218 10.60 38.10 4.73
N ASN A 219 10.31 39.14 3.95
CA ASN A 219 10.93 39.36 2.64
C ASN A 219 12.44 39.59 2.78
N ASN A 220 13.21 39.10 1.80
CA ASN A 220 14.62 39.48 1.71
C ASN A 220 14.72 41.00 1.65
N PRO A 221 15.57 41.65 2.48
CA PRO A 221 15.86 43.04 2.30
C PRO A 221 16.43 43.20 0.90
N LYS A 222 15.81 44.08 0.10
CA LYS A 222 16.36 44.42 -1.22
C LYS A 222 17.73 45.04 -0.95
N GLY A 223 18.79 44.29 -1.34
CA GLY A 223 20.14 44.85 -1.39
C GLY A 223 20.26 45.93 -2.46
#